data_306689e271d5de2ea46fd0cfa2ead2a7
#
_entry.id   306689e271d5de2ea46fd0cfa2ead2a7
#
_cell.length_a   1.000
_cell.length_b   1.000
_cell.length_c   1.000
_cell.angle_alpha   90.00
_cell.angle_beta   90.00
_cell.angle_gamma   90.00
#
_symmetry.space_group_name_H-M   'P 1'
#
loop_
_entity.id
_entity.type
_entity.pdbx_description
1 polymer ?
#
loop_
_entity_poly.entity_id
_entity_poly.type
_entity_poly.pdbx_seq_one_letter_code
_entity_poly.pdbx_strand_id
1 'polypeptide(L)'
;MKGAYKWFLLALLSCAFFFHQADRALFGLLTIPIQADLKLTDVQIGWINTTLSWTLAAMTVVAGFLGDRFSRKWIITCSLIAWSLMTVCMGFIGGFVGALFFRSIATGVGESFYAPSAYALIAVHHTKTRSLALSIHQAALYIGLMVSGLIVAWALGFLGSWRHVFVAFGAAGALLGVFFIWGLREGDGGQPAPRPAAPSAREPLAAGLRAYFCNPSALCATAG
;
A
#
# COMPACT_ATOMS: atom_id res chain seq x y z
N MET A 1 27.33 11.71 -4.94
CA MET A 1 26.12 11.83 -4.09
C MET A 1 24.90 11.06 -4.65
N LYS A 2 24.70 10.94 -5.99
CA LYS A 2 23.55 10.19 -6.58
C LYS A 2 23.52 8.69 -6.20
N GLY A 3 24.68 8.07 -5.96
CA GLY A 3 24.76 6.63 -5.62
C GLY A 3 24.26 6.27 -4.22
N ALA A 4 24.52 7.08 -3.21
CA ALA A 4 24.07 6.83 -1.84
C ALA A 4 22.57 7.11 -1.65
N TYR A 5 22.05 8.15 -2.30
CA TYR A 5 20.65 8.53 -2.18
C TYR A 5 19.69 7.43 -2.67
N LYS A 6 20.01 6.72 -3.75
CA LYS A 6 19.14 5.65 -4.27
C LYS A 6 18.92 4.52 -3.26
N TRP A 7 19.97 4.16 -2.49
CA TRP A 7 19.86 3.13 -1.46
C TRP A 7 19.11 3.63 -0.22
N PHE A 8 19.30 4.90 0.14
CA PHE A 8 18.53 5.56 1.20
C PHE A 8 17.04 5.60 0.82
N LEU A 9 16.71 5.99 -0.40
CA LEU A 9 15.34 5.98 -0.92
C LEU A 9 14.74 4.58 -0.87
N LEU A 10 15.49 3.55 -1.29
CA LEU A 10 15.05 2.17 -1.23
C LEU A 10 14.78 1.73 0.21
N ALA A 11 15.68 2.03 1.14
CA ALA A 11 15.50 1.69 2.55
C ALA A 11 14.24 2.37 3.13
N LEU A 12 14.04 3.65 2.81
CA LEU A 12 12.89 4.41 3.28
C LEU A 12 11.57 3.85 2.74
N LEU A 13 11.50 3.56 1.43
CA LEU A 13 10.32 2.93 0.81
C LEU A 13 10.11 1.51 1.34
N SER A 14 11.16 0.73 1.55
CA SER A 14 11.05 -0.62 2.12
C SER A 14 10.53 -0.58 3.55
N CYS A 15 10.95 0.40 4.35
CA CYS A 15 10.41 0.63 5.69
C CYS A 15 8.90 0.95 5.64
N ALA A 16 8.48 1.82 4.73
CA ALA A 16 7.05 2.10 4.56
C ALA A 16 6.25 0.88 4.11
N PHE A 17 6.82 0.05 3.24
CA PHE A 17 6.15 -1.16 2.75
C PHE A 17 6.03 -2.24 3.85
N PHE A 18 7.04 -2.32 4.71
CA PHE A 18 6.98 -3.12 5.94
C PHE A 18 5.81 -2.66 6.84
N PHE A 19 5.72 -1.35 7.12
CA PHE A 19 4.63 -0.77 7.92
C PHE A 19 3.27 -0.98 7.26
N HIS A 20 3.17 -0.78 5.96
CA HIS A 20 1.96 -1.00 5.19
C HIS A 20 1.43 -2.43 5.36
N GLN A 21 2.32 -3.43 5.28
CA GLN A 21 1.90 -4.82 5.42
C GLN A 21 1.58 -5.20 6.87
N ALA A 22 2.33 -4.67 7.84
CA ALA A 22 2.03 -4.85 9.25
C ALA A 22 0.68 -4.24 9.63
N ASP A 23 0.36 -3.05 9.12
CA ASP A 23 -0.94 -2.39 9.30
C ASP A 23 -2.10 -3.22 8.71
N ARG A 24 -1.92 -3.76 7.51
CA ARG A 24 -2.92 -4.66 6.90
C ARG A 24 -3.17 -5.91 7.76
N ALA A 25 -2.15 -6.46 8.38
CA ALA A 25 -2.26 -7.63 9.24
C ALA A 25 -2.96 -7.33 10.59
N LEU A 26 -2.90 -6.08 11.09
CA LEU A 26 -3.47 -5.68 12.38
C LEU A 26 -4.91 -6.13 12.56
N PHE A 27 -5.78 -5.85 11.60
CA PHE A 27 -7.20 -6.17 11.74
C PHE A 27 -7.42 -7.67 11.86
N GLY A 28 -6.74 -8.48 11.04
CA GLY A 28 -6.82 -9.94 11.11
C GLY A 28 -6.32 -10.50 12.45
N LEU A 29 -5.17 -9.98 12.92
CA LEU A 29 -4.56 -10.41 14.18
C LEU A 29 -5.36 -9.99 15.41
N LEU A 30 -6.08 -8.88 15.33
CA LEU A 30 -6.91 -8.33 16.41
C LEU A 30 -8.41 -8.61 16.20
N THR A 31 -8.79 -9.48 15.27
CA THR A 31 -10.21 -9.78 14.98
C THR A 31 -10.97 -10.23 16.23
N ILE A 32 -10.39 -11.14 17.03
CA ILE A 32 -11.05 -11.67 18.22
C ILE A 32 -11.40 -10.56 19.23
N PRO A 33 -10.45 -9.73 19.71
CA PRO A 33 -10.80 -8.66 20.63
C PRO A 33 -11.70 -7.56 20.02
N ILE A 34 -11.56 -7.26 18.73
CA ILE A 34 -12.45 -6.32 18.04
C ILE A 34 -13.87 -6.85 17.98
N GLN A 35 -14.03 -8.11 17.61
CA GLN A 35 -15.33 -8.78 17.49
C GLN A 35 -16.04 -8.84 18.84
N ALA A 36 -15.33 -9.17 19.90
CA ALA A 36 -15.87 -9.21 21.26
C ALA A 36 -16.34 -7.83 21.76
N ASP A 37 -15.51 -6.79 21.54
CA ASP A 37 -15.79 -5.43 22.02
C ASP A 37 -16.93 -4.76 21.23
N LEU A 38 -16.91 -4.88 19.91
CA LEU A 38 -17.90 -4.25 19.01
C LEU A 38 -19.12 -5.13 18.72
N LYS A 39 -19.17 -6.34 19.28
CA LYS A 39 -20.24 -7.34 19.08
C LYS A 39 -20.51 -7.62 17.60
N LEU A 40 -19.44 -7.76 16.81
CA LEU A 40 -19.55 -8.00 15.38
C LEU A 40 -19.81 -9.49 15.11
N THR A 41 -20.63 -9.75 14.09
CA THR A 41 -20.83 -11.11 13.58
C THR A 41 -19.72 -11.50 12.60
N ASP A 42 -19.52 -12.81 12.37
CA ASP A 42 -18.54 -13.30 11.38
C ASP A 42 -18.84 -12.79 9.97
N VAL A 43 -20.14 -12.66 9.64
CA VAL A 43 -20.60 -12.09 8.37
C VAL A 43 -20.16 -10.63 8.22
N GLN A 44 -20.25 -9.84 9.29
CA GLN A 44 -19.78 -8.45 9.29
C GLN A 44 -18.27 -8.35 9.13
N ILE A 45 -17.50 -9.22 9.78
CA ILE A 45 -16.06 -9.32 9.57
C ILE A 45 -15.74 -9.69 8.11
N GLY A 46 -16.48 -10.64 7.55
CA GLY A 46 -16.38 -10.99 6.11
C GLY A 46 -16.62 -9.79 5.20
N TRP A 47 -17.66 -9.00 5.47
CA TRP A 47 -17.95 -7.79 4.70
C TRP A 47 -16.84 -6.73 4.79
N ILE A 48 -16.26 -6.51 5.98
CA ILE A 48 -15.14 -5.57 6.16
C ILE A 48 -13.96 -5.99 5.26
N ASN A 49 -13.57 -7.26 5.26
CA ASN A 49 -12.44 -7.75 4.46
C ASN A 49 -12.74 -7.75 2.96
N THR A 50 -13.95 -8.13 2.56
CA THR A 50 -14.37 -8.14 1.16
C THR A 50 -14.43 -6.72 0.59
N THR A 51 -15.01 -5.78 1.33
CA THR A 51 -15.08 -4.38 0.92
C THR A 51 -13.69 -3.75 0.80
N LEU A 52 -12.75 -4.09 1.70
CA LEU A 52 -11.34 -3.68 1.56
C LEU A 52 -10.76 -4.17 0.24
N SER A 53 -10.95 -5.45 -0.06
CA SER A 53 -10.41 -6.06 -1.30
C SER A 53 -10.99 -5.40 -2.56
N TRP A 54 -12.29 -5.14 -2.57
CA TRP A 54 -12.94 -4.42 -3.68
C TRP A 54 -12.45 -2.98 -3.81
N THR A 55 -12.31 -2.28 -2.69
CA THR A 55 -11.78 -0.90 -2.69
C THR A 55 -10.35 -0.86 -3.23
N LEU A 56 -9.49 -1.78 -2.78
CA LEU A 56 -8.12 -1.91 -3.28
C LEU A 56 -8.09 -2.18 -4.78
N ALA A 57 -8.89 -3.13 -5.27
CA ALA A 57 -8.94 -3.48 -6.68
C ALA A 57 -9.39 -2.29 -7.55
N ALA A 58 -10.49 -1.62 -7.17
CA ALA A 58 -11.01 -0.47 -7.88
C ALA A 58 -10.04 0.72 -7.87
N MET A 59 -9.47 1.03 -6.70
CA MET A 59 -8.60 2.20 -6.53
C MET A 59 -7.20 1.98 -7.11
N THR A 60 -6.71 0.76 -7.25
CA THR A 60 -5.43 0.49 -7.90
C THR A 60 -5.42 0.96 -9.37
N VAL A 61 -6.55 0.80 -10.08
CA VAL A 61 -6.70 1.30 -11.45
C VAL A 61 -6.61 2.84 -11.48
N VAL A 62 -7.31 3.49 -10.55
CA VAL A 62 -7.28 4.96 -10.41
C VAL A 62 -5.87 5.43 -10.02
N ALA A 63 -5.22 4.71 -9.11
CA ALA A 63 -3.86 5.02 -8.65
C ALA A 63 -2.82 4.96 -9.78
N GLY A 64 -2.93 3.99 -10.68
CA GLY A 64 -2.09 3.92 -11.87
C GLY A 64 -2.23 5.16 -12.74
N PHE A 65 -3.46 5.58 -13.00
CA PHE A 65 -3.76 6.75 -13.83
C PHE A 65 -3.30 8.09 -13.19
N LEU A 66 -3.47 8.25 -11.87
CA LEU A 66 -3.02 9.43 -11.16
C LEU A 66 -1.48 9.44 -11.01
N GLY A 67 -0.87 8.27 -10.82
CA GLY A 67 0.58 8.13 -10.72
C GLY A 67 1.35 8.62 -11.95
N ASP A 68 0.69 8.62 -13.12
CA ASP A 68 1.24 9.16 -14.37
C ASP A 68 1.12 10.68 -14.50
N ARG A 69 0.28 11.33 -13.68
CA ARG A 69 -0.03 12.75 -13.80
C ARG A 69 0.56 13.60 -12.68
N PHE A 70 0.69 13.02 -11.50
CA PHE A 70 1.12 13.74 -10.31
C PHE A 70 2.51 13.28 -9.85
N SER A 71 3.14 14.12 -9.04
CA SER A 71 4.40 13.84 -8.38
C SER A 71 4.33 12.55 -7.55
N ARG A 72 5.18 11.58 -7.87
CA ARG A 72 5.23 10.30 -7.15
C ARG A 72 5.59 10.46 -5.67
N LYS A 73 6.45 11.43 -5.35
CA LYS A 73 6.78 11.80 -3.97
C LYS A 73 5.52 12.15 -3.20
N TRP A 74 4.72 13.08 -3.74
CA TRP A 74 3.51 13.55 -3.04
C TRP A 74 2.44 12.47 -2.98
N ILE A 75 2.26 11.66 -4.00
CA ILE A 75 1.33 10.53 -3.97
C ILE A 75 1.71 9.57 -2.84
N ILE A 76 2.98 9.14 -2.75
CA ILE A 76 3.46 8.23 -1.71
C ILE A 76 3.28 8.85 -0.32
N THR A 77 3.68 10.11 -0.16
CA THR A 77 3.63 10.80 1.14
C THR A 77 2.19 11.01 1.62
N CYS A 78 1.33 11.54 0.77
CA CYS A 78 -0.08 11.76 1.10
C CYS A 78 -0.82 10.44 1.36
N SER A 79 -0.56 9.43 0.55
CA SER A 79 -1.08 8.09 0.69
C SER A 79 -0.70 7.51 2.07
N LEU A 80 0.58 7.53 2.43
CA LEU A 80 1.09 7.04 3.71
C LEU A 80 0.45 7.77 4.90
N ILE A 81 0.37 9.09 4.86
CA ILE A 81 -0.26 9.87 5.92
C ILE A 81 -1.77 9.58 5.97
N ALA A 82 -2.44 9.53 4.82
CA ALA A 82 -3.89 9.33 4.77
C ALA A 82 -4.29 7.98 5.39
N TRP A 83 -3.71 6.84 4.92
CA TRP A 83 -4.09 5.55 5.51
C TRP A 83 -3.70 5.44 6.98
N SER A 84 -2.55 6.02 7.38
CA SER A 84 -2.11 6.01 8.78
C SER A 84 -3.08 6.75 9.69
N LEU A 85 -3.61 7.90 9.23
CA LEU A 85 -4.67 8.60 9.97
C LEU A 85 -5.95 7.79 10.05
N MET A 86 -6.33 7.08 8.99
CA MET A 86 -7.50 6.20 9.02
C MET A 86 -7.29 5.02 9.98
N THR A 87 -6.07 4.51 10.08
CA THR A 87 -5.68 3.51 11.08
C THR A 87 -5.80 4.07 12.50
N VAL A 88 -5.40 5.32 12.74
CA VAL A 88 -5.66 6.00 14.04
C VAL A 88 -7.16 6.07 14.31
N CYS A 89 -7.96 6.51 13.33
CA CYS A 89 -9.42 6.63 13.47
C CYS A 89 -10.08 5.28 13.78
N MET A 90 -9.50 4.17 13.29
CA MET A 90 -9.96 2.82 13.60
C MET A 90 -9.95 2.52 15.11
N GLY A 91 -9.03 3.11 15.87
CA GLY A 91 -8.99 3.01 17.33
C GLY A 91 -10.19 3.64 18.07
N PHE A 92 -10.95 4.50 17.41
CA PHE A 92 -12.07 5.26 18.00
C PHE A 92 -13.45 4.80 17.54
N ILE A 93 -13.53 3.75 16.73
CA ILE A 93 -14.82 3.26 16.20
C ILE A 93 -15.69 2.64 17.28
N GLY A 94 -17.02 2.76 17.10
CA GLY A 94 -18.03 2.21 18.02
C GLY A 94 -18.84 1.03 17.46
N GLY A 95 -18.56 0.56 16.21
CA GLY A 95 -19.34 -0.54 15.64
C GLY A 95 -19.02 -0.83 14.17
N PHE A 96 -19.85 -1.67 13.55
CA PHE A 96 -19.67 -2.19 12.19
C PHE A 96 -19.47 -1.09 11.12
N VAL A 97 -20.33 -0.07 11.12
CA VAL A 97 -20.28 0.99 10.09
C VAL A 97 -18.96 1.75 10.15
N GLY A 98 -18.47 2.06 11.36
CA GLY A 98 -17.16 2.68 11.54
C GLY A 98 -16.02 1.79 11.04
N ALA A 99 -16.04 0.49 11.37
CA ALA A 99 -15.07 -0.47 10.88
C ALA A 99 -15.10 -0.58 9.35
N LEU A 100 -16.29 -0.69 8.76
CA LEU A 100 -16.45 -0.78 7.31
C LEU A 100 -15.92 0.48 6.61
N PHE A 101 -16.19 1.67 7.15
CA PHE A 101 -15.72 2.91 6.55
C PHE A 101 -14.22 3.11 6.72
N PHE A 102 -13.71 3.12 7.95
CA PHE A 102 -12.31 3.45 8.20
C PHE A 102 -11.36 2.34 7.76
N ARG A 103 -11.68 1.07 8.08
CA ARG A 103 -10.81 -0.06 7.72
C ARG A 103 -10.87 -0.41 6.25
N SER A 104 -12.06 -0.38 5.64
CA SER A 104 -12.20 -0.93 4.28
C SER A 104 -12.16 0.16 3.22
N ILE A 105 -12.98 1.21 3.35
CA ILE A 105 -13.07 2.23 2.32
C ILE A 105 -11.90 3.22 2.44
N ALA A 106 -11.78 3.90 3.56
CA ALA A 106 -10.83 4.98 3.71
C ALA A 106 -9.37 4.50 3.69
N THR A 107 -9.03 3.43 4.44
CA THR A 107 -7.71 2.81 4.40
C THR A 107 -7.43 2.21 3.02
N GLY A 108 -8.40 1.48 2.42
CA GLY A 108 -8.23 0.87 1.10
C GLY A 108 -7.95 1.89 0.00
N VAL A 109 -8.61 3.06 0.02
CA VAL A 109 -8.29 4.19 -0.88
C VAL A 109 -6.86 4.66 -0.64
N GLY A 110 -6.48 4.96 0.61
CA GLY A 110 -5.14 5.43 0.95
C GLY A 110 -4.05 4.45 0.52
N GLU A 111 -4.18 3.17 0.84
CA GLU A 111 -3.20 2.13 0.54
C GLU A 111 -2.95 1.90 -0.97
N SER A 112 -3.99 2.04 -1.79
CA SER A 112 -3.94 1.71 -3.22
C SER A 112 -2.92 2.54 -4.00
N PHE A 113 -2.64 3.76 -3.56
CA PHE A 113 -1.76 4.69 -4.26
C PHE A 113 -0.27 4.47 -3.99
N TYR A 114 0.06 3.77 -2.90
CA TYR A 114 1.45 3.60 -2.48
C TYR A 114 2.25 2.72 -3.45
N ALA A 115 1.82 1.49 -3.66
CA ALA A 115 2.60 0.47 -4.36
C ALA A 115 2.96 0.85 -5.81
N PRO A 116 2.03 1.30 -6.68
CA PRO A 116 2.36 1.70 -8.04
C PRO A 116 3.39 2.84 -8.09
N SER A 117 3.22 3.84 -7.22
CA SER A 117 4.08 5.00 -7.15
C SER A 117 5.48 4.66 -6.62
N ALA A 118 5.57 3.78 -5.60
CA ALA A 118 6.82 3.31 -5.03
C ALA A 118 7.63 2.48 -6.03
N TYR A 119 7.00 1.53 -6.72
CA TYR A 119 7.66 0.72 -7.76
C TYR A 119 8.20 1.60 -8.90
N ALA A 120 7.41 2.57 -9.35
CA ALA A 120 7.84 3.49 -10.39
C ALA A 120 9.02 4.37 -9.94
N LEU A 121 9.01 4.84 -8.68
CA LEU A 121 10.09 5.66 -8.13
C LEU A 121 11.39 4.86 -7.96
N ILE A 122 11.30 3.61 -7.46
CA ILE A 122 12.45 2.68 -7.37
C ILE A 122 13.02 2.42 -8.75
N ALA A 123 12.19 2.15 -9.75
CA ALA A 123 12.62 1.83 -11.10
C ALA A 123 13.41 2.98 -11.77
N VAL A 124 13.04 4.24 -11.51
CA VAL A 124 13.74 5.42 -12.04
C VAL A 124 15.11 5.59 -11.40
N HIS A 125 15.24 5.36 -10.10
CA HIS A 125 16.52 5.54 -9.38
C HIS A 125 17.48 4.37 -9.52
N HIS A 126 16.98 3.17 -9.79
CA HIS A 126 17.73 1.92 -9.85
C HIS A 126 17.81 1.32 -11.27
N THR A 127 18.22 2.10 -12.27
CA THR A 127 18.26 1.66 -13.69
C THR A 127 19.07 0.38 -13.90
N LYS A 128 20.28 0.28 -13.31
CA LYS A 128 21.16 -0.89 -13.42
C LYS A 128 20.88 -2.00 -12.41
N THR A 129 20.21 -1.68 -11.30
CA THR A 129 19.96 -2.59 -10.17
C THR A 129 18.47 -2.71 -9.89
N ARG A 130 17.61 -2.52 -10.91
CA ARG A 130 16.16 -2.43 -10.78
C ARG A 130 15.57 -3.70 -10.17
N SER A 131 15.93 -4.86 -10.70
CA SER A 131 15.42 -6.14 -10.20
C SER A 131 15.79 -6.37 -8.73
N LEU A 132 17.06 -6.16 -8.36
CA LEU A 132 17.51 -6.27 -6.99
C LEU A 132 16.77 -5.32 -6.04
N ALA A 133 16.62 -4.05 -6.45
CA ALA A 133 15.93 -3.05 -5.64
C ALA A 133 14.44 -3.40 -5.41
N LEU A 134 13.76 -3.85 -6.46
CA LEU A 134 12.37 -4.31 -6.36
C LEU A 134 12.24 -5.56 -5.49
N SER A 135 13.19 -6.50 -5.59
CA SER A 135 13.21 -7.70 -4.73
C SER A 135 13.42 -7.35 -3.26
N ILE A 136 14.32 -6.41 -2.94
CA ILE A 136 14.53 -5.93 -1.56
C ILE A 136 13.24 -5.26 -1.04
N HIS A 137 12.63 -4.41 -1.84
CA HIS A 137 11.37 -3.76 -1.48
C HIS A 137 10.25 -4.77 -1.24
N GLN A 138 10.14 -5.79 -2.08
CA GLN A 138 9.15 -6.86 -1.92
C GLN A 138 9.46 -7.74 -0.71
N ALA A 139 10.73 -8.02 -0.40
CA ALA A 139 11.12 -8.75 0.79
C ALA A 139 10.68 -8.03 2.08
N ALA A 140 10.74 -6.71 2.11
CA ALA A 140 10.28 -5.92 3.26
C ALA A 140 8.78 -6.13 3.55
N LEU A 141 7.94 -6.31 2.51
CA LEU A 141 6.52 -6.66 2.67
C LEU A 141 6.36 -8.02 3.39
N TYR A 142 7.07 -9.05 2.93
CA TYR A 142 6.96 -10.39 3.53
C TYR A 142 7.52 -10.43 4.94
N ILE A 143 8.62 -9.71 5.21
CA ILE A 143 9.16 -9.55 6.57
C ILE A 143 8.13 -8.85 7.45
N GLY A 144 7.49 -7.79 6.96
CA GLY A 144 6.41 -7.09 7.66
C GLY A 144 5.26 -8.03 8.03
N LEU A 145 4.81 -8.86 7.09
CA LEU A 145 3.77 -9.85 7.34
C LEU A 145 4.20 -10.90 8.38
N MET A 146 5.42 -11.43 8.24
CA MET A 146 5.94 -12.49 9.13
C MET A 146 6.13 -12.00 10.57
N VAL A 147 6.60 -10.76 10.75
CA VAL A 147 6.91 -10.20 12.07
C VAL A 147 5.70 -9.50 12.70
N SER A 148 4.69 -9.17 11.92
CA SER A 148 3.49 -8.45 12.40
C SER A 148 2.81 -9.14 13.58
N GLY A 149 2.71 -10.47 13.58
CA GLY A 149 2.13 -11.23 14.67
C GLY A 149 2.82 -11.01 16.01
N LEU A 150 4.15 -11.02 16.01
CA LEU A 150 4.96 -10.77 17.21
C LEU A 150 4.83 -9.33 17.68
N ILE A 151 4.88 -8.37 16.76
CA ILE A 151 4.75 -6.94 17.07
C ILE A 151 3.37 -6.65 17.67
N VAL A 152 2.30 -7.19 17.06
CA VAL A 152 0.93 -6.97 17.52
C VAL A 152 0.69 -7.64 18.87
N ALA A 153 1.16 -8.86 19.08
CA ALA A 153 1.04 -9.55 20.36
C ALA A 153 1.75 -8.79 21.48
N TRP A 154 2.98 -8.33 21.23
CA TRP A 154 3.74 -7.50 22.16
C TRP A 154 3.02 -6.17 22.45
N ALA A 155 2.58 -5.47 21.40
CA ALA A 155 1.87 -4.19 21.52
C ALA A 155 0.55 -4.34 22.29
N LEU A 156 -0.21 -5.41 22.03
CA LEU A 156 -1.44 -5.69 22.75
C LEU A 156 -1.18 -5.98 24.24
N GLY A 157 -0.13 -6.76 24.55
CA GLY A 157 0.27 -7.03 25.92
C GLY A 157 0.72 -5.79 26.67
N PHE A 158 1.41 -4.87 26.00
CA PHE A 158 1.91 -3.62 26.59
C PHE A 158 0.83 -2.53 26.72
N LEU A 159 0.01 -2.36 25.68
CA LEU A 159 -1.00 -1.30 25.60
C LEU A 159 -2.37 -1.71 26.19
N GLY A 160 -2.59 -3.00 26.41
CA GLY A 160 -3.77 -3.58 27.06
C GLY A 160 -5.07 -3.49 26.24
N SER A 161 -5.07 -2.82 25.07
CA SER A 161 -6.28 -2.64 24.25
C SER A 161 -5.95 -2.62 22.77
N TRP A 162 -6.76 -3.31 21.96
CA TRP A 162 -6.68 -3.27 20.52
C TRP A 162 -6.80 -1.84 19.94
N ARG A 163 -7.59 -0.97 20.59
CA ARG A 163 -7.77 0.43 20.21
C ARG A 163 -6.44 1.19 20.28
N HIS A 164 -5.72 1.04 21.38
CA HIS A 164 -4.40 1.67 21.56
C HIS A 164 -3.38 1.13 20.57
N VAL A 165 -3.46 -0.15 20.19
CA VAL A 165 -2.58 -0.73 19.17
C VAL A 165 -2.81 -0.05 17.82
N PHE A 166 -4.07 0.13 17.38
CA PHE A 166 -4.37 0.88 16.15
C PHE A 166 -3.89 2.32 16.19
N VAL A 167 -4.12 3.02 17.30
CA VAL A 167 -3.64 4.40 17.47
C VAL A 167 -2.12 4.47 17.40
N ALA A 168 -1.41 3.58 18.08
CA ALA A 168 0.05 3.56 18.10
C ALA A 168 0.64 3.26 16.71
N PHE A 169 0.09 2.27 16.00
CA PHE A 169 0.51 1.93 14.65
C PHE A 169 0.24 3.06 13.65
N GLY A 170 -0.96 3.60 13.67
CA GLY A 170 -1.32 4.70 12.80
C GLY A 170 -0.49 5.96 13.08
N ALA A 171 -0.22 6.27 14.35
CA ALA A 171 0.66 7.39 14.73
C ALA A 171 2.10 7.17 14.22
N ALA A 172 2.65 5.97 14.39
CA ALA A 172 3.98 5.63 13.87
C ALA A 172 4.05 5.76 12.34
N GLY A 173 3.03 5.26 11.62
CA GLY A 173 2.92 5.41 10.17
C GLY A 173 2.78 6.87 9.73
N ALA A 174 2.00 7.68 10.44
CA ALA A 174 1.86 9.11 10.15
C ALA A 174 3.18 9.87 10.38
N LEU A 175 3.92 9.57 11.44
CA LEU A 175 5.24 10.13 11.69
C LEU A 175 6.24 9.75 10.57
N LEU A 176 6.20 8.51 10.11
CA LEU A 176 6.99 8.07 8.96
C LEU A 176 6.60 8.85 7.70
N GLY A 177 5.30 9.08 7.48
CA GLY A 177 4.81 9.90 6.36
C GLY A 177 5.29 11.34 6.42
N VAL A 178 5.30 11.94 7.61
CA VAL A 178 5.87 13.28 7.84
C VAL A 178 7.37 13.30 7.53
N PHE A 179 8.10 12.26 7.93
CA PHE A 179 9.52 12.12 7.58
C PHE A 179 9.76 12.03 6.07
N PHE A 180 8.83 11.44 5.31
CA PHE A 180 8.88 11.35 3.84
C PHE A 180 8.86 12.72 3.16
N ILE A 181 8.26 13.75 3.77
CA ILE A 181 8.22 15.11 3.21
C ILE A 181 9.65 15.62 2.95
N TRP A 182 10.56 15.33 3.88
CA TRP A 182 11.98 15.75 3.77
C TRP A 182 12.89 14.67 3.19
N GLY A 183 12.60 13.40 3.45
CA GLY A 183 13.43 12.26 3.02
C GLY A 183 13.32 11.95 1.53
N LEU A 184 12.12 12.08 0.95
CA LEU A 184 11.91 11.84 -0.47
C LEU A 184 12.24 13.08 -1.29
N ARG A 185 13.07 12.89 -2.30
CA ARG A 185 13.34 13.89 -3.34
C ARG A 185 12.81 13.35 -4.66
N GLU A 186 12.14 14.21 -5.40
CA GLU A 186 11.89 13.93 -6.82
C GLU A 186 13.25 13.91 -7.50
N GLY A 187 13.63 12.76 -8.06
CA GLY A 187 14.80 12.71 -8.92
C GLY A 187 14.57 13.57 -10.18
N ASP A 188 15.63 13.95 -10.86
CA ASP A 188 15.57 14.67 -12.16
C ASP A 188 14.70 13.96 -13.23
N GLY A 189 14.19 12.76 -12.93
CA GLY A 189 13.18 12.01 -13.68
C GLY A 189 11.76 12.20 -13.19
N GLY A 190 11.46 13.25 -12.41
CA GLY A 190 10.10 13.61 -11.94
C GLY A 190 9.13 14.04 -13.06
N GLN A 191 9.62 14.14 -14.28
CA GLN A 191 8.72 14.07 -15.42
C GLN A 191 8.22 12.63 -15.58
N PRO A 192 6.93 12.43 -15.86
CA PRO A 192 6.41 11.13 -16.29
C PRO A 192 7.39 10.61 -17.35
N ALA A 193 7.85 9.36 -17.21
CA ALA A 193 8.68 8.76 -18.27
C ALA A 193 8.04 9.14 -19.60
N PRO A 194 8.83 9.62 -20.61
CA PRO A 194 8.26 9.96 -21.89
C PRO A 194 7.38 8.79 -22.27
N ARG A 195 6.08 9.03 -22.40
CA ARG A 195 5.18 7.98 -22.87
C ARG A 195 5.90 7.36 -24.06
N PRO A 196 6.07 6.04 -24.14
CA PRO A 196 6.34 5.42 -25.40
C PRO A 196 5.33 6.08 -26.33
N ALA A 197 5.82 6.72 -27.42
CA ALA A 197 4.97 7.45 -28.34
C ALA A 197 3.72 6.61 -28.53
N ALA A 198 2.57 7.16 -28.13
CA ALA A 198 1.33 6.39 -28.17
C ALA A 198 1.30 5.73 -29.55
N PRO A 199 1.11 4.41 -29.63
CA PRO A 199 1.00 3.78 -30.93
C PRO A 199 0.01 4.64 -31.70
N SER A 200 0.38 5.09 -32.88
CA SER A 200 -0.31 6.11 -33.69
C SER A 200 -1.68 5.64 -34.21
N ALA A 201 -2.25 4.63 -33.64
CA ALA A 201 -3.63 4.24 -33.73
C ALA A 201 -4.04 3.77 -32.33
N ARG A 202 -5.09 4.34 -31.77
CA ARG A 202 -5.84 3.73 -30.66
C ARG A 202 -6.28 2.36 -31.15
N GLU A 203 -5.46 1.35 -30.89
CA GLU A 203 -5.96 -0.01 -31.04
C GLU A 203 -7.23 -0.09 -30.19
N PRO A 204 -8.38 -0.47 -30.76
CA PRO A 204 -9.58 -0.62 -29.98
C PRO A 204 -9.28 -1.63 -28.87
N LEU A 205 -9.77 -1.36 -27.65
CA LEU A 205 -9.58 -2.20 -26.46
C LEU A 205 -9.79 -3.69 -26.78
N ALA A 206 -10.73 -3.98 -27.70
CA ALA A 206 -11.02 -5.30 -28.23
C ALA A 206 -9.82 -5.95 -28.95
N ALA A 207 -9.02 -5.17 -29.69
CA ALA A 207 -7.83 -5.70 -30.36
C ALA A 207 -6.71 -6.01 -29.37
N GLY A 208 -6.51 -5.17 -28.36
CA GLY A 208 -5.57 -5.41 -27.28
C GLY A 208 -5.95 -6.65 -26.45
N LEU A 209 -7.21 -6.79 -26.09
CA LEU A 209 -7.72 -7.98 -25.40
C LEU A 209 -7.55 -9.23 -26.27
N ARG A 210 -7.89 -9.15 -27.56
CA ARG A 210 -7.71 -10.28 -28.47
C ARG A 210 -6.22 -10.71 -28.60
N ALA A 211 -5.32 -9.75 -28.73
CA ALA A 211 -3.88 -10.01 -28.77
C ALA A 211 -3.39 -10.67 -27.47
N TYR A 212 -3.92 -10.26 -26.32
CA TYR A 212 -3.60 -10.83 -25.01
C TYR A 212 -4.10 -12.29 -24.91
N PHE A 213 -5.36 -12.53 -25.21
CA PHE A 213 -5.96 -13.88 -25.13
C PHE A 213 -5.48 -14.84 -26.22
N CYS A 214 -4.98 -14.33 -27.36
CA CYS A 214 -4.40 -15.15 -28.42
C CYS A 214 -2.90 -15.41 -28.21
N ASN A 215 -2.26 -14.83 -27.18
CA ASN A 215 -0.85 -15.05 -26.88
C ASN A 215 -0.68 -16.11 -25.79
N PRO A 216 -0.26 -17.35 -26.11
CA PRO A 216 -0.12 -18.41 -25.12
C PRO A 216 0.89 -18.09 -24.02
N SER A 217 1.93 -17.28 -24.31
CA SER A 217 2.90 -16.85 -23.31
C SER A 217 2.30 -15.90 -22.27
N ALA A 218 1.35 -15.05 -22.67
CA ALA A 218 0.66 -14.14 -21.75
C ALA A 218 -0.31 -14.92 -20.84
N LEU A 219 -0.99 -15.94 -21.38
CA LEU A 219 -1.90 -16.80 -20.60
C LEU A 219 -1.12 -17.64 -19.59
N CYS A 220 0.03 -18.20 -19.96
CA CYS A 220 0.87 -18.95 -19.02
C CYS A 220 1.43 -18.08 -17.89
N ALA A 221 1.75 -16.81 -18.15
CA ALA A 221 2.26 -15.88 -17.14
C ALA A 221 1.20 -15.47 -16.08
N THR A 222 -0.09 -15.66 -16.39
CA THR A 222 -1.20 -15.34 -15.46
C THR A 222 -1.77 -16.56 -14.75
N ALA A 223 -1.42 -17.76 -15.18
CA ALA A 223 -1.89 -19.02 -14.58
C ALA A 223 -0.94 -19.61 -13.52
N GLY A 224 0.22 -19.00 -13.27
CA GLY A 224 1.21 -19.32 -12.24
C GLY A 224 1.23 -18.26 -11.17
#